data_5ee4fc8c1253df4225c6eed7155af57b
#
_entry.id   5ee4fc8c1253df4225c6eed7155af57b
#
_cell.length_a   1.000
_cell.length_b   1.000
_cell.length_c   1.000
_cell.angle_alpha   90.00
_cell.angle_beta   90.00
_cell.angle_gamma   90.00
#
_symmetry.space_group_name_H-M   'P 1'
#
loop_
_entity.id
_entity.type
_entity.pdbx_description
1 polymer ?
#
loop_
_entity_poly.entity_id
_entity_poly.type
_entity_poly.pdbx_seq_one_letter_code
_entity_poly.pdbx_strand_id
1 'polypeptide(L)'
;MRYARRLVAGTLAAGALALSLTGCGESVDPIERLGRKATQEPSQTPSASASATAPAPDSAGAQGGASDEAYKKWGLTAPVQYAPKPAQKPQIPKAAPGKVPVIDRIPLPAEEKIVFLTFDDGAEKDPEFLKMAADLKLPISMFLTDSVASSDYGHFEKLRDNGSASTVNNHTLTHPNLRTLSFEAQKKEICGQQDKLEKRFGQRPPLFRPPFGNYNDDTLRAASECGVSSVLLWRVSMQINNFQYAQGSALQPGDIILAHFRGPSELKGATEIQMTTRMLQRIQEQGYRIGRLEDYL
;
A
#
# COMPACT_ATOMS: atom_id res chain seq x y z
N MET A 1 27.39 -81.68 18.20
CA MET A 1 27.00 -80.90 17.02
C MET A 1 27.22 -79.46 17.32
N ARG A 2 28.23 -78.82 16.69
CA ARG A 2 28.66 -77.45 17.00
C ARG A 2 28.18 -76.53 15.83
N TYR A 3 27.38 -75.54 16.13
CA TYR A 3 26.99 -74.47 15.13
C TYR A 3 27.82 -73.25 15.44
N ALA A 4 28.57 -72.82 14.42
CA ALA A 4 29.40 -71.65 14.44
C ALA A 4 28.50 -70.38 14.14
N ARG A 5 28.62 -69.40 15.03
CA ARG A 5 28.01 -68.05 14.80
C ARG A 5 28.93 -67.21 13.91
N ARG A 6 28.44 -66.78 12.75
CA ARG A 6 29.10 -65.75 11.96
C ARG A 6 28.59 -64.38 12.40
N LEU A 7 29.48 -63.52 12.85
CA LEU A 7 29.28 -62.13 13.11
C LEU A 7 29.29 -61.39 11.73
N VAL A 8 28.22 -60.66 11.42
CA VAL A 8 28.18 -59.71 10.31
C VAL A 8 28.31 -58.34 10.93
N ALA A 9 29.40 -57.64 10.61
CA ALA A 9 29.62 -56.26 10.96
C ALA A 9 28.81 -55.38 10.00
N GLY A 10 27.80 -54.72 10.53
CA GLY A 10 27.04 -53.70 9.79
C GLY A 10 27.64 -52.33 10.05
N THR A 11 28.18 -51.73 9.03
CA THR A 11 28.61 -50.30 9.01
C THR A 11 27.39 -49.39 9.04
N LEU A 12 27.24 -48.62 10.12
CA LEU A 12 26.30 -47.54 10.24
C LEU A 12 26.82 -46.34 9.43
N ALA A 13 26.20 -46.06 8.30
CA ALA A 13 26.38 -44.81 7.61
C ALA A 13 25.47 -43.76 8.29
N ALA A 14 26.08 -42.80 8.95
CA ALA A 14 25.41 -41.63 9.49
C ALA A 14 25.03 -40.70 8.33
N GLY A 15 23.78 -40.75 7.87
CA GLY A 15 23.22 -39.80 6.98
C GLY A 15 22.92 -38.48 7.72
N ALA A 16 23.73 -37.46 7.51
CA ALA A 16 23.43 -36.12 7.96
C ALA A 16 22.23 -35.59 7.14
N LEU A 17 21.05 -35.53 7.77
CA LEU A 17 19.88 -34.88 7.24
C LEU A 17 20.11 -33.37 7.36
N ALA A 18 20.56 -32.72 6.27
CA ALA A 18 20.57 -31.29 6.16
C ALA A 18 19.10 -30.84 6.05
N LEU A 19 18.52 -30.33 7.14
CA LEU A 19 17.33 -29.54 7.09
C LEU A 19 17.68 -28.23 6.33
N SER A 20 17.33 -28.18 5.07
CA SER A 20 17.24 -26.92 4.35
C SER A 20 16.09 -26.13 4.97
N LEU A 21 16.42 -25.18 5.83
CA LEU A 21 15.56 -24.05 6.17
C LEU A 21 15.27 -23.33 4.85
N THR A 22 14.11 -23.62 4.26
CA THR A 22 13.54 -22.76 3.23
C THR A 22 13.27 -21.42 3.89
N GLY A 23 14.19 -20.49 3.67
CA GLY A 23 14.02 -19.11 4.07
C GLY A 23 12.70 -18.59 3.51
N CYS A 24 11.92 -17.94 4.36
CA CYS A 24 10.83 -17.07 3.96
C CYS A 24 11.38 -16.16 2.87
N GLY A 25 10.82 -16.29 1.65
CA GLY A 25 11.25 -15.46 0.53
C GLY A 25 11.07 -14.00 0.94
N GLU A 26 12.16 -13.26 0.95
CA GLU A 26 12.11 -11.81 1.04
C GLU A 26 11.14 -11.32 -0.02
N SER A 27 10.08 -10.63 0.41
CA SER A 27 9.16 -9.97 -0.49
C SER A 27 9.94 -8.89 -1.22
N VAL A 28 10.24 -9.13 -2.50
CA VAL A 28 10.89 -8.12 -3.35
C VAL A 28 9.89 -6.99 -3.54
N ASP A 29 10.17 -5.85 -2.92
CA ASP A 29 9.36 -4.64 -3.04
C ASP A 29 9.24 -4.29 -4.55
N PRO A 30 8.04 -4.11 -5.10
CA PRO A 30 7.85 -3.72 -6.51
C PRO A 30 8.59 -2.45 -6.93
N ILE A 31 8.96 -1.60 -5.98
CA ILE A 31 9.82 -0.43 -6.22
C ILE A 31 11.20 -0.84 -6.74
N GLU A 32 11.82 -1.89 -6.21
CA GLU A 32 13.07 -2.42 -6.78
C GLU A 32 12.92 -2.87 -8.23
N ARG A 33 11.74 -3.36 -8.59
CA ARG A 33 11.42 -3.82 -9.93
C ARG A 33 11.21 -2.68 -10.93
N LEU A 34 10.63 -1.57 -10.49
CA LEU A 34 10.46 -0.36 -11.31
C LEU A 34 11.81 0.36 -11.51
N GLY A 35 12.67 0.42 -10.48
CA GLY A 35 14.00 1.02 -10.54
C GLY A 35 14.97 0.31 -11.50
N ARG A 36 14.91 -1.03 -11.60
CA ARG A 36 15.80 -1.80 -12.51
C ARG A 36 15.51 -1.62 -14.00
N LYS A 37 14.29 -1.17 -14.36
CA LYS A 37 13.95 -0.85 -15.77
C LYS A 37 14.41 0.53 -16.22
N ALA A 38 14.65 1.46 -15.29
CA ALA A 38 15.01 2.83 -15.59
C ALA A 38 16.51 3.07 -15.85
N THR A 39 17.37 2.09 -15.58
CA THR A 39 18.84 2.23 -15.71
C THR A 39 19.40 1.94 -17.11
N GLN A 40 18.56 1.79 -18.14
CA GLN A 40 18.99 1.45 -19.50
C GLN A 40 18.73 2.52 -20.57
N GLU A 41 18.66 3.81 -20.22
CA GLU A 41 18.71 4.87 -21.24
C GLU A 41 19.75 5.94 -20.88
N PRO A 42 20.52 6.46 -21.88
CA PRO A 42 21.66 7.32 -21.60
C PRO A 42 21.27 8.78 -21.33
N SER A 43 21.97 9.36 -20.35
CA SER A 43 21.96 10.77 -19.98
C SER A 43 22.07 11.73 -21.16
N GLN A 44 21.16 12.69 -21.20
CA GLN A 44 21.45 14.02 -21.76
C GLN A 44 21.00 15.09 -20.77
N THR A 45 21.96 15.85 -20.29
CA THR A 45 21.76 17.07 -19.50
C THR A 45 21.43 18.24 -20.42
N PRO A 46 20.55 19.16 -19.99
CA PRO A 46 20.89 20.57 -20.13
C PRO A 46 20.73 21.35 -18.83
N SER A 47 21.76 22.09 -18.53
CA SER A 47 21.83 23.19 -17.58
C SER A 47 21.07 24.39 -18.10
N ALA A 48 20.26 25.04 -17.27
CA ALA A 48 20.07 26.49 -17.28
C ALA A 48 19.27 26.97 -16.06
N SER A 49 19.88 27.88 -15.36
CA SER A 49 19.38 28.73 -14.29
C SER A 49 18.38 29.77 -14.80
N ALA A 50 17.29 30.00 -14.06
CA ALA A 50 16.67 31.32 -13.95
C ALA A 50 15.76 31.39 -12.72
N SER A 51 16.13 32.24 -11.77
CA SER A 51 15.25 32.75 -10.70
C SER A 51 14.10 33.56 -11.29
N ALA A 52 12.89 33.29 -10.89
CA ALA A 52 11.78 34.21 -10.99
C ALA A 52 10.89 34.07 -9.75
N THR A 53 10.90 35.11 -8.93
CA THR A 53 10.00 35.32 -7.80
C THR A 53 8.60 35.59 -8.35
N ALA A 54 7.63 34.75 -8.00
CA ALA A 54 6.21 35.01 -8.25
C ALA A 54 5.45 35.14 -6.94
N PRO A 55 4.42 36.02 -6.86
CA PRO A 55 3.75 36.38 -5.62
C PRO A 55 2.86 35.24 -5.11
N ALA A 56 2.68 35.20 -3.79
CA ALA A 56 1.79 34.27 -3.10
C ALA A 56 0.33 34.45 -3.59
N PRO A 57 -0.39 33.36 -3.87
CA PRO A 57 -1.82 33.43 -4.07
C PRO A 57 -2.55 33.47 -2.72
N ASP A 58 -3.55 34.32 -2.66
CA ASP A 58 -4.45 34.54 -1.56
C ASP A 58 -5.08 33.25 -1.02
N SER A 59 -5.12 33.19 0.31
CA SER A 59 -5.79 32.18 1.10
C SER A 59 -7.32 32.25 0.90
N ALA A 60 -7.87 31.35 0.09
CA ALA A 60 -9.31 31.13 0.04
C ALA A 60 -9.63 29.68 0.41
N GLY A 61 -10.30 29.50 1.55
CA GLY A 61 -11.15 28.35 1.84
C GLY A 61 -10.52 27.17 2.54
N ALA A 62 -9.93 27.33 3.72
CA ALA A 62 -9.74 26.23 4.66
C ALA A 62 -11.10 25.85 5.28
N GLN A 63 -11.76 24.81 4.77
CA GLN A 63 -12.91 24.22 5.45
C GLN A 63 -12.45 23.20 6.49
N GLY A 64 -12.70 23.58 7.75
CA GLY A 64 -13.10 22.75 8.84
C GLY A 64 -12.24 21.55 9.23
N GLY A 65 -11.12 21.84 9.87
CA GLY A 65 -10.19 20.98 10.48
C GLY A 65 -10.60 20.27 11.77
N ALA A 66 -9.73 19.37 12.14
CA ALA A 66 -9.42 19.04 13.53
C ALA A 66 -9.15 20.34 14.30
N SER A 67 -9.38 20.32 15.62
CA SER A 67 -9.00 21.47 16.47
C SER A 67 -7.58 21.89 16.13
N ASP A 68 -7.30 23.19 16.04
CA ASP A 68 -6.01 23.79 15.63
C ASP A 68 -4.77 23.25 16.39
N GLU A 69 -4.97 22.37 17.36
CA GLU A 69 -3.97 21.76 18.23
C GLU A 69 -3.79 20.24 18.03
N ALA A 70 -4.72 19.56 17.33
CA ALA A 70 -4.67 18.09 17.23
C ALA A 70 -3.38 17.57 16.58
N TYR A 71 -2.86 18.28 15.59
CA TYR A 71 -1.62 17.89 14.90
C TYR A 71 -0.40 17.86 15.85
N LYS A 72 -0.33 18.76 16.84
CA LYS A 72 0.77 18.82 17.82
C LYS A 72 0.83 17.57 18.69
N LYS A 73 -0.35 17.06 19.11
CA LYS A 73 -0.48 15.80 19.86
C LYS A 73 0.19 14.64 19.15
N TRP A 74 0.17 14.64 17.83
CA TRP A 74 0.72 13.59 16.97
C TRP A 74 2.12 13.91 16.43
N GLY A 75 2.83 14.90 17.02
CA GLY A 75 4.22 15.22 16.71
C GLY A 75 4.41 15.94 15.37
N LEU A 76 3.37 16.56 14.82
CA LEU A 76 3.46 17.38 13.63
C LEU A 76 3.73 18.84 14.00
N THR A 77 4.45 19.56 13.12
CA THR A 77 4.79 20.99 13.31
C THR A 77 3.74 21.93 12.72
N ALA A 78 2.88 21.43 11.86
CA ALA A 78 1.80 22.18 11.20
C ALA A 78 0.58 21.27 11.00
N PRO A 79 -0.63 21.83 10.81
CA PRO A 79 -1.82 21.07 10.42
C PRO A 79 -1.61 20.33 9.09
N VAL A 80 -2.17 19.11 8.98
CA VAL A 80 -2.19 18.37 7.72
C VAL A 80 -3.05 19.13 6.71
N GLN A 81 -2.52 19.31 5.51
CA GLN A 81 -3.24 19.98 4.42
C GLN A 81 -3.95 18.95 3.55
N TYR A 82 -5.23 19.20 3.24
CA TYR A 82 -6.04 18.32 2.41
C TYR A 82 -6.37 18.96 1.06
N ALA A 83 -6.36 18.11 0.03
CA ALA A 83 -6.84 18.50 -1.28
C ALA A 83 -8.38 18.47 -1.30
N PRO A 84 -9.04 19.47 -1.93
CA PRO A 84 -10.47 19.39 -2.16
C PRO A 84 -10.79 18.26 -3.14
N LYS A 85 -12.04 17.80 -3.11
CA LYS A 85 -12.53 16.90 -4.16
C LYS A 85 -12.40 17.61 -5.52
N PRO A 86 -11.82 16.94 -6.55
CA PRO A 86 -11.66 17.55 -7.85
C PRO A 86 -13.01 17.80 -8.51
N ALA A 87 -13.14 18.93 -9.22
CA ALA A 87 -14.36 19.26 -9.98
C ALA A 87 -14.61 18.24 -11.11
N GLN A 88 -13.53 17.73 -11.69
CA GLN A 88 -13.54 16.67 -12.69
C GLN A 88 -12.49 15.62 -12.34
N LYS A 89 -12.88 14.34 -12.43
CA LYS A 89 -11.94 13.25 -12.21
C LYS A 89 -10.87 13.21 -13.30
N PRO A 90 -9.61 12.93 -12.94
CA PRO A 90 -8.56 12.69 -13.94
C PRO A 90 -8.93 11.56 -14.88
N GLN A 91 -8.46 11.62 -16.11
CA GLN A 91 -8.69 10.55 -17.08
C GLN A 91 -7.73 9.38 -16.80
N ILE A 92 -8.29 8.29 -16.31
CA ILE A 92 -7.54 7.04 -16.10
C ILE A 92 -7.43 6.30 -17.44
N PRO A 93 -6.24 5.75 -17.79
CA PRO A 93 -6.07 4.98 -19.00
C PRO A 93 -7.04 3.79 -19.05
N LYS A 94 -7.68 3.59 -20.20
CA LYS A 94 -8.61 2.48 -20.40
C LYS A 94 -7.83 1.15 -20.47
N ALA A 95 -8.38 0.12 -19.85
CA ALA A 95 -7.86 -1.24 -19.98
C ALA A 95 -8.30 -1.90 -21.30
N ALA A 96 -7.64 -3.00 -21.66
CA ALA A 96 -8.10 -3.90 -22.72
C ALA A 96 -9.46 -4.52 -22.35
N PRO A 97 -10.29 -4.93 -23.33
CA PRO A 97 -11.56 -5.58 -23.05
C PRO A 97 -11.44 -6.76 -22.10
N GLY A 98 -12.36 -6.84 -21.12
CA GLY A 98 -12.38 -7.90 -20.11
C GLY A 98 -11.32 -7.79 -19.01
N LYS A 99 -10.53 -6.72 -18.97
CA LYS A 99 -9.54 -6.44 -17.94
C LYS A 99 -9.82 -5.11 -17.25
N VAL A 100 -9.25 -4.92 -16.07
CA VAL A 100 -9.29 -3.65 -15.34
C VAL A 100 -8.01 -2.85 -15.55
N PRO A 101 -8.06 -1.51 -15.50
CA PRO A 101 -6.87 -0.67 -15.59
C PRO A 101 -5.96 -0.87 -14.37
N VAL A 102 -4.66 -0.66 -14.59
CA VAL A 102 -3.63 -0.67 -13.54
C VAL A 102 -3.16 0.77 -13.35
N ILE A 103 -3.22 1.25 -12.12
CA ILE A 103 -2.92 2.62 -11.73
C ILE A 103 -1.82 2.59 -10.66
N ASP A 104 -0.70 3.21 -10.93
CA ASP A 104 0.40 3.36 -9.98
C ASP A 104 0.62 4.82 -9.53
N ARG A 105 -0.01 5.75 -10.25
CA ARG A 105 -0.06 7.20 -9.97
C ARG A 105 -1.34 7.78 -10.56
N ILE A 106 -1.97 8.69 -9.86
CA ILE A 106 -3.09 9.47 -10.40
C ILE A 106 -2.51 10.53 -11.35
N PRO A 107 -2.98 10.63 -12.61
CA PRO A 107 -2.46 11.60 -13.56
C PRO A 107 -2.95 13.03 -13.20
N LEU A 108 -2.10 13.76 -12.48
CA LEU A 108 -2.35 15.13 -12.06
C LEU A 108 -1.37 16.10 -12.76
N PRO A 109 -1.77 17.35 -13.01
CA PRO A 109 -0.87 18.42 -13.44
C PRO A 109 0.30 18.62 -12.47
N ALA A 110 1.44 19.09 -12.97
CA ALA A 110 2.67 19.24 -12.18
C ALA A 110 2.54 20.21 -11.00
N GLU A 111 1.65 21.18 -11.09
CA GLU A 111 1.33 22.17 -10.07
C GLU A 111 0.42 21.63 -8.95
N GLU A 112 -0.31 20.55 -9.21
CA GLU A 112 -1.20 19.94 -8.24
C GLU A 112 -0.44 18.99 -7.29
N LYS A 113 0.24 19.56 -6.29
CA LYS A 113 0.98 18.80 -5.26
C LYS A 113 0.03 18.03 -4.34
N ILE A 114 -0.49 16.91 -4.82
CA ILE A 114 -1.41 16.03 -4.11
C ILE A 114 -0.85 14.61 -4.12
N VAL A 115 -0.93 13.93 -2.97
CA VAL A 115 -0.58 12.52 -2.78
C VAL A 115 -1.70 11.77 -2.08
N PHE A 116 -1.67 10.43 -2.12
CA PHE A 116 -2.72 9.57 -1.59
C PHE A 116 -2.13 8.55 -0.62
N LEU A 117 -2.79 8.38 0.54
CA LEU A 117 -2.35 7.44 1.58
C LEU A 117 -3.05 6.10 1.39
N THR A 118 -2.27 5.04 1.31
CA THR A 118 -2.77 3.67 1.25
C THR A 118 -2.05 2.76 2.23
N PHE A 119 -2.81 1.90 2.90
CA PHE A 119 -2.28 0.97 3.90
C PHE A 119 -2.72 -0.45 3.58
N ASP A 120 -1.77 -1.39 3.55
CA ASP A 120 -1.99 -2.77 3.16
C ASP A 120 -2.02 -3.73 4.37
N ASP A 121 -2.48 -4.96 4.11
CA ASP A 121 -2.55 -6.14 4.96
C ASP A 121 -3.62 -6.08 6.04
N GLY A 122 -3.54 -5.17 6.97
CA GLY A 122 -4.39 -5.15 8.15
C GLY A 122 -3.87 -6.06 9.27
N ALA A 123 -2.56 -6.20 9.42
CA ALA A 123 -1.96 -7.05 10.47
C ALA A 123 -2.00 -6.36 11.84
N GLU A 124 -1.66 -5.09 11.96
CA GLU A 124 -1.74 -4.33 13.20
C GLU A 124 -3.12 -3.71 13.42
N LYS A 125 -3.56 -3.61 14.67
CA LYS A 125 -4.84 -3.03 15.10
C LYS A 125 -4.63 -2.14 16.31
N ASP A 126 -3.72 -1.16 16.20
CA ASP A 126 -3.41 -0.22 17.27
C ASP A 126 -4.61 0.71 17.54
N PRO A 127 -5.23 0.70 18.74
CA PRO A 127 -6.34 1.58 19.07
C PRO A 127 -5.96 3.06 19.09
N GLU A 128 -4.69 3.40 19.30
CA GLU A 128 -4.23 4.77 19.22
C GLU A 128 -4.16 5.27 17.78
N PHE A 129 -3.93 4.38 16.80
CA PHE A 129 -4.00 4.73 15.39
C PHE A 129 -5.42 5.16 14.95
N LEU A 130 -6.47 4.54 15.53
CA LEU A 130 -7.86 5.00 15.30
C LEU A 130 -8.04 6.46 15.75
N LYS A 131 -7.46 6.82 16.90
CA LYS A 131 -7.54 8.19 17.42
C LYS A 131 -6.73 9.17 16.55
N MET A 132 -5.52 8.77 16.12
CA MET A 132 -4.70 9.57 15.23
C MET A 132 -5.43 9.85 13.90
N ALA A 133 -5.99 8.82 13.29
CA ALA A 133 -6.70 8.95 12.02
C ALA A 133 -7.94 9.84 12.15
N ALA A 134 -8.67 9.73 13.27
CA ALA A 134 -9.84 10.58 13.55
C ALA A 134 -9.45 12.02 13.85
N ASP A 135 -8.47 12.25 14.76
CA ASP A 135 -8.01 13.57 15.16
C ASP A 135 -7.46 14.36 13.97
N LEU A 136 -6.70 13.69 13.12
CA LEU A 136 -6.11 14.28 11.90
C LEU A 136 -7.02 14.16 10.68
N LYS A 137 -8.15 13.46 10.74
CA LYS A 137 -9.04 13.18 9.59
C LYS A 137 -8.33 12.57 8.37
N LEU A 138 -7.44 11.61 8.58
CA LEU A 138 -6.63 11.01 7.53
C LEU A 138 -7.49 10.16 6.57
N PRO A 139 -7.59 10.51 5.27
CA PRO A 139 -8.34 9.72 4.28
C PRO A 139 -7.49 8.56 3.80
N ILE A 140 -7.58 7.42 4.47
CA ILE A 140 -6.77 6.23 4.20
C ILE A 140 -7.55 5.26 3.32
N SER A 141 -6.99 4.83 2.19
CA SER A 141 -7.49 3.69 1.42
C SER A 141 -6.83 2.41 1.93
N MET A 142 -7.60 1.59 2.64
CA MET A 142 -7.12 0.35 3.27
C MET A 142 -7.29 -0.83 2.32
N PHE A 143 -6.23 -1.59 2.06
CA PHE A 143 -6.26 -2.82 1.27
C PHE A 143 -6.08 -4.02 2.19
N LEU A 144 -7.19 -4.69 2.54
CA LEU A 144 -7.21 -5.70 3.60
C LEU A 144 -7.10 -7.12 3.06
N THR A 145 -6.21 -7.91 3.67
CA THR A 145 -6.08 -9.35 3.48
C THR A 145 -6.83 -10.11 4.56
N ASP A 146 -7.74 -11.01 4.19
CA ASP A 146 -8.59 -11.73 5.16
C ASP A 146 -7.80 -12.48 6.22
N SER A 147 -6.74 -13.20 5.83
CA SER A 147 -5.98 -14.07 6.73
C SER A 147 -5.39 -13.34 7.95
N VAL A 148 -5.19 -12.03 7.87
CA VAL A 148 -4.69 -11.21 8.99
C VAL A 148 -5.72 -10.19 9.50
N ALA A 149 -6.48 -9.55 8.61
CA ALA A 149 -7.44 -8.51 8.99
C ALA A 149 -8.67 -9.09 9.71
N SER A 150 -9.08 -10.34 9.41
CA SER A 150 -10.28 -10.95 9.95
C SER A 150 -10.22 -11.22 11.46
N SER A 151 -9.04 -11.21 12.06
CA SER A 151 -8.89 -11.32 13.52
C SER A 151 -9.59 -10.18 14.28
N ASP A 152 -9.71 -9.00 13.67
CA ASP A 152 -10.53 -7.89 14.17
C ASP A 152 -10.93 -6.93 13.03
N TYR A 153 -11.87 -7.31 12.19
CA TYR A 153 -12.48 -6.41 11.23
C TYR A 153 -13.17 -5.19 11.87
N GLY A 154 -13.59 -5.30 13.14
CA GLY A 154 -14.19 -4.20 13.89
C GLY A 154 -13.26 -3.00 14.06
N HIS A 155 -11.94 -3.21 14.09
CA HIS A 155 -10.95 -2.14 14.07
C HIS A 155 -11.05 -1.32 12.76
N PHE A 156 -11.10 -1.98 11.61
CA PHE A 156 -11.18 -1.33 10.30
C PHE A 156 -12.55 -0.70 10.03
N GLU A 157 -13.63 -1.23 10.62
CA GLU A 157 -14.95 -0.55 10.64
C GLU A 157 -14.84 0.79 11.38
N LYS A 158 -14.27 0.79 12.57
CA LYS A 158 -14.06 2.02 13.35
C LYS A 158 -13.17 3.01 12.58
N LEU A 159 -12.12 2.55 11.90
CA LEU A 159 -11.25 3.41 11.09
C LEU A 159 -11.99 4.01 9.89
N ARG A 160 -12.86 3.25 9.21
CA ARG A 160 -13.71 3.74 8.12
C ARG A 160 -14.73 4.78 8.63
N ASP A 161 -15.34 4.52 9.79
CA ASP A 161 -16.52 5.24 10.28
C ASP A 161 -16.18 6.39 11.23
N ASN A 162 -14.89 6.67 11.49
CA ASN A 162 -14.43 7.70 12.43
C ASN A 162 -14.47 9.14 11.87
N GLY A 163 -15.05 9.35 10.70
CA GLY A 163 -15.13 10.66 10.04
C GLY A 163 -13.89 11.08 9.25
N SER A 164 -12.89 10.19 9.11
CA SER A 164 -11.68 10.44 8.32
C SER A 164 -11.87 10.25 6.81
N ALA A 165 -13.04 9.76 6.38
CA ALA A 165 -13.34 9.38 4.99
C ALA A 165 -12.45 8.25 4.44
N SER A 166 -11.95 7.39 5.33
CA SER A 166 -11.19 6.19 4.97
C SER A 166 -12.08 5.15 4.30
N THR A 167 -11.48 4.26 3.49
CA THR A 167 -12.19 3.26 2.69
C THR A 167 -11.57 1.88 2.84
N VAL A 168 -12.34 0.84 2.56
CA VAL A 168 -11.89 -0.55 2.58
C VAL A 168 -11.84 -1.09 1.17
N ASN A 169 -10.71 -1.70 0.80
CA ASN A 169 -10.42 -2.27 -0.50
C ASN A 169 -9.80 -3.67 -0.36
N ASN A 170 -9.66 -4.38 -1.47
CA ASN A 170 -9.30 -5.80 -1.52
C ASN A 170 -7.79 -6.01 -1.66
N HIS A 171 -7.22 -6.91 -0.83
CA HIS A 171 -5.83 -7.37 -0.91
C HIS A 171 -5.71 -8.90 -0.89
N THR A 172 -6.70 -9.63 -1.41
CA THR A 172 -6.83 -11.10 -1.43
C THR A 172 -7.21 -11.75 -0.10
N LEU A 173 -7.55 -13.04 -0.16
CA LEU A 173 -7.87 -13.84 1.04
C LEU A 173 -6.62 -14.15 1.87
N THR A 174 -5.54 -14.63 1.23
CA THR A 174 -4.39 -15.24 1.92
C THR A 174 -3.03 -14.63 1.58
N HIS A 175 -3.01 -13.52 0.83
CA HIS A 175 -1.80 -12.79 0.43
C HIS A 175 -0.80 -13.63 -0.42
N PRO A 176 -1.24 -14.40 -1.43
CA PRO A 176 -0.32 -15.17 -2.26
C PRO A 176 0.31 -14.31 -3.37
N ASN A 177 1.45 -14.78 -3.91
CA ASN A 177 1.93 -14.25 -5.18
C ASN A 177 1.03 -14.76 -6.32
N LEU A 178 0.08 -13.93 -6.77
CA LEU A 178 -0.93 -14.31 -7.76
C LEU A 178 -0.33 -14.84 -9.07
N ARG A 179 0.83 -14.34 -9.50
CA ARG A 179 1.49 -14.79 -10.74
C ARG A 179 1.89 -16.26 -10.74
N THR A 180 1.97 -16.89 -9.56
CA THR A 180 2.30 -18.31 -9.43
C THR A 180 1.07 -19.21 -9.41
N LEU A 181 -0.13 -18.63 -9.44
CA LEU A 181 -1.40 -19.32 -9.33
C LEU A 181 -2.07 -19.46 -10.71
N SER A 182 -2.90 -20.50 -10.86
CA SER A 182 -3.82 -20.62 -11.99
C SER A 182 -4.88 -19.51 -11.96
N PHE A 183 -5.53 -19.24 -13.09
CA PHE A 183 -6.61 -18.27 -13.18
C PHE A 183 -7.70 -18.51 -12.14
N GLU A 184 -8.17 -19.75 -12.00
CA GLU A 184 -9.24 -20.10 -11.04
C GLU A 184 -8.79 -19.87 -9.59
N ALA A 185 -7.53 -20.14 -9.26
CA ALA A 185 -6.99 -19.86 -7.92
C ALA A 185 -6.86 -18.36 -7.68
N GLN A 186 -6.40 -17.57 -8.65
CA GLN A 186 -6.38 -16.12 -8.56
C GLN A 186 -7.79 -15.55 -8.37
N LYS A 187 -8.76 -16.01 -9.16
CA LYS A 187 -10.16 -15.60 -9.06
C LYS A 187 -10.74 -15.93 -7.69
N LYS A 188 -10.46 -17.11 -7.15
CA LYS A 188 -10.89 -17.49 -5.79
C LYS A 188 -10.33 -16.54 -4.73
N GLU A 189 -9.07 -16.18 -4.82
CA GLU A 189 -8.41 -15.23 -3.89
C GLU A 189 -9.04 -13.83 -3.95
N ILE A 190 -9.33 -13.33 -5.15
CA ILE A 190 -9.87 -11.99 -5.35
C ILE A 190 -11.38 -11.96 -5.06
N CYS A 191 -12.19 -12.82 -5.70
CA CYS A 191 -13.64 -12.83 -5.50
C CYS A 191 -14.02 -13.20 -4.06
N GLY A 192 -13.31 -14.18 -3.48
CA GLY A 192 -13.59 -14.60 -2.10
C GLY A 192 -13.38 -13.46 -1.10
N GLN A 193 -12.35 -12.65 -1.28
CA GLN A 193 -12.14 -11.47 -0.44
C GLN A 193 -13.17 -10.37 -0.74
N GLN A 194 -13.54 -10.15 -2.02
CA GLN A 194 -14.62 -9.23 -2.37
C GLN A 194 -15.92 -9.55 -1.61
N ASP A 195 -16.32 -10.82 -1.64
CA ASP A 195 -17.57 -11.28 -1.02
C ASP A 195 -17.54 -11.12 0.53
N LYS A 196 -16.37 -11.40 1.15
CA LYS A 196 -16.20 -11.20 2.60
C LYS A 196 -16.25 -9.74 3.00
N LEU A 197 -15.55 -8.86 2.24
CA LEU A 197 -15.54 -7.43 2.51
C LEU A 197 -16.94 -6.81 2.27
N GLU A 198 -17.63 -7.18 1.19
CA GLU A 198 -18.99 -6.75 0.93
C GLU A 198 -19.95 -7.16 2.05
N LYS A 199 -19.88 -8.42 2.47
CA LYS A 199 -20.69 -8.93 3.59
C LYS A 199 -20.40 -8.19 4.89
N ARG A 200 -19.13 -7.86 5.16
CA ARG A 200 -18.70 -7.25 6.42
C ARG A 200 -18.91 -5.74 6.44
N PHE A 201 -18.60 -5.05 5.35
CA PHE A 201 -18.61 -3.59 5.30
C PHE A 201 -19.80 -2.99 4.54
N GLY A 202 -20.69 -3.83 3.99
CA GLY A 202 -21.92 -3.40 3.30
C GLY A 202 -21.71 -2.85 1.89
N GLN A 203 -20.47 -2.80 1.39
CA GLN A 203 -20.13 -2.33 0.05
C GLN A 203 -19.06 -3.22 -0.58
N ARG A 204 -19.25 -3.55 -1.86
CA ARG A 204 -18.25 -4.27 -2.63
C ARG A 204 -17.09 -3.31 -2.96
N PRO A 205 -15.84 -3.62 -2.57
CA PRO A 205 -14.72 -2.74 -2.80
C PRO A 205 -14.48 -2.47 -4.29
N PRO A 206 -14.32 -1.21 -4.73
CA PRO A 206 -14.04 -0.92 -6.14
C PRO A 206 -12.58 -1.13 -6.51
N LEU A 207 -11.66 -1.12 -5.54
CA LEU A 207 -10.23 -1.18 -5.77
C LEU A 207 -9.64 -2.50 -5.27
N PHE A 208 -8.63 -2.96 -5.98
CA PHE A 208 -7.86 -4.15 -5.63
C PHE A 208 -6.37 -3.85 -5.73
N ARG A 209 -5.58 -4.31 -4.76
CA ARG A 209 -4.13 -4.31 -4.86
C ARG A 209 -3.63 -5.75 -4.82
N PRO A 210 -2.88 -6.21 -5.84
CA PRO A 210 -2.28 -7.54 -5.82
C PRO A 210 -1.14 -7.60 -4.81
N PRO A 211 -1.04 -8.66 -4.00
CA PRO A 211 0.10 -8.87 -3.10
C PRO A 211 1.46 -8.71 -3.81
N PHE A 212 2.41 -8.03 -3.14
CA PHE A 212 3.74 -7.71 -3.71
C PHE A 212 3.69 -6.86 -4.99
N GLY A 213 2.55 -6.27 -5.37
CA GLY A 213 2.35 -5.65 -6.68
C GLY A 213 2.49 -6.63 -7.85
N ASN A 214 2.44 -7.93 -7.60
CA ASN A 214 2.62 -8.98 -8.61
C ASN A 214 1.29 -9.37 -9.26
N TYR A 215 1.17 -9.10 -10.56
CA TYR A 215 -0.01 -9.44 -11.36
C TYR A 215 0.38 -9.90 -12.76
N ASN A 216 -0.55 -10.52 -13.45
CA ASN A 216 -0.48 -10.88 -14.88
C ASN A 216 -1.85 -10.64 -15.52
N ASP A 217 -2.00 -11.05 -16.79
CA ASP A 217 -3.26 -10.90 -17.53
C ASP A 217 -4.43 -11.64 -16.89
N ASP A 218 -4.18 -12.81 -16.31
CA ASP A 218 -5.17 -13.58 -15.57
C ASP A 218 -5.64 -12.84 -14.30
N THR A 219 -4.73 -12.15 -13.61
CA THR A 219 -5.08 -11.32 -12.47
C THR A 219 -6.04 -10.19 -12.86
N LEU A 220 -5.76 -9.49 -13.97
CA LEU A 220 -6.59 -8.37 -14.42
C LEU A 220 -7.98 -8.84 -14.88
N ARG A 221 -8.04 -10.02 -15.52
CA ARG A 221 -9.30 -10.65 -15.92
C ARG A 221 -10.09 -11.10 -14.70
N ALA A 222 -9.46 -11.80 -13.74
CA ALA A 222 -10.10 -12.23 -12.52
C ALA A 222 -10.63 -11.03 -11.70
N ALA A 223 -9.86 -9.95 -11.58
CA ALA A 223 -10.30 -8.73 -10.92
C ALA A 223 -11.56 -8.15 -11.59
N SER A 224 -11.59 -8.09 -12.94
CA SER A 224 -12.76 -7.64 -13.69
C SER A 224 -13.99 -8.54 -13.42
N GLU A 225 -13.83 -9.86 -13.47
CA GLU A 225 -14.91 -10.81 -13.20
C GLU A 225 -15.40 -10.77 -11.74
N CYS A 226 -14.55 -10.31 -10.79
CA CYS A 226 -14.92 -10.12 -9.38
C CYS A 226 -15.54 -8.76 -9.09
N GLY A 227 -15.78 -7.90 -10.10
CA GLY A 227 -16.41 -6.58 -9.93
C GLY A 227 -15.46 -5.50 -9.42
N VAL A 228 -14.16 -5.69 -9.54
CA VAL A 228 -13.14 -4.65 -9.29
C VAL A 228 -13.15 -3.66 -10.44
N SER A 229 -13.04 -2.37 -10.14
CA SER A 229 -12.96 -1.29 -11.14
C SER A 229 -11.53 -0.99 -11.57
N SER A 230 -10.56 -1.11 -10.65
CA SER A 230 -9.15 -0.79 -10.93
C SER A 230 -8.20 -1.59 -10.03
N VAL A 231 -7.06 -1.98 -10.59
CA VAL A 231 -5.90 -2.48 -9.83
C VAL A 231 -5.02 -1.30 -9.46
N LEU A 232 -4.66 -1.21 -8.18
CA LEU A 232 -3.86 -0.13 -7.64
C LEU A 232 -2.47 -0.61 -7.27
N LEU A 233 -1.44 0.08 -7.77
CA LEU A 233 -0.05 -0.04 -7.34
C LEU A 233 0.37 1.24 -6.61
N TRP A 234 1.68 1.53 -6.59
CA TRP A 234 2.25 2.70 -5.93
C TRP A 234 3.56 3.14 -6.59
N ARG A 235 3.98 4.36 -6.35
CA ARG A 235 5.27 4.92 -6.77
C ARG A 235 6.17 5.27 -5.59
N VAL A 236 5.62 5.29 -4.38
CA VAL A 236 6.32 5.59 -3.14
C VAL A 236 5.92 4.58 -2.09
N SER A 237 6.88 4.03 -1.37
CA SER A 237 6.65 3.15 -0.23
C SER A 237 7.19 3.79 1.04
N MET A 238 6.36 3.86 2.08
CA MET A 238 6.81 4.24 3.41
C MET A 238 7.50 3.07 4.06
N GLN A 239 8.77 3.23 4.34
CA GLN A 239 9.53 2.34 5.19
C GLN A 239 9.35 2.75 6.66
N ILE A 240 10.22 2.32 7.57
CA ILE A 240 10.06 2.67 8.99
C ILE A 240 10.26 4.17 9.23
N ASN A 241 11.22 4.79 8.53
CA ASN A 241 11.65 6.17 8.79
C ASN A 241 11.60 7.08 7.55
N ASN A 242 11.65 6.53 6.35
CA ASN A 242 11.82 7.28 5.11
C ASN A 242 10.96 6.71 4.00
N PHE A 243 10.74 7.52 2.98
CA PHE A 243 10.20 7.05 1.71
C PHE A 243 11.26 6.33 0.88
N GLN A 244 10.82 5.28 0.21
CA GLN A 244 11.50 4.69 -0.92
C GLN A 244 10.70 5.04 -2.18
N TYR A 245 11.37 5.65 -3.15
CA TYR A 245 10.76 6.13 -4.38
C TYR A 245 11.04 5.15 -5.52
N ALA A 246 10.05 4.92 -6.38
CA ALA A 246 10.24 4.13 -7.61
C ALA A 246 11.16 4.84 -8.60
N GLN A 247 11.15 6.16 -8.59
CA GLN A 247 12.00 7.02 -9.42
C GLN A 247 12.33 8.32 -8.68
N GLY A 248 13.56 8.83 -8.86
CA GLY A 248 14.00 10.08 -8.24
C GLY A 248 14.17 9.97 -6.72
N SER A 249 14.04 11.09 -6.03
CA SER A 249 14.25 11.22 -4.59
C SER A 249 13.21 12.11 -3.89
N ALA A 250 12.12 12.45 -4.58
CA ALA A 250 11.06 13.31 -4.07
C ALA A 250 9.69 12.84 -4.56
N LEU A 251 8.64 13.23 -3.82
CA LEU A 251 7.25 13.04 -4.21
C LEU A 251 6.94 13.72 -5.55
N GLN A 252 6.03 13.12 -6.29
CA GLN A 252 5.48 13.68 -7.53
C GLN A 252 3.96 13.82 -7.39
N PRO A 253 3.33 14.79 -8.09
CA PRO A 253 1.89 14.92 -8.13
C PRO A 253 1.21 13.60 -8.50
N GLY A 254 0.19 13.24 -7.74
CA GLY A 254 -0.55 12.00 -7.95
C GLY A 254 0.06 10.74 -7.36
N ASP A 255 1.20 10.83 -6.67
CA ASP A 255 1.82 9.65 -6.08
C ASP A 255 0.89 8.96 -5.09
N ILE A 256 0.76 7.64 -5.27
CA ILE A 256 0.13 6.73 -4.34
C ILE A 256 1.22 6.22 -3.41
N ILE A 257 1.07 6.50 -2.11
CA ILE A 257 2.02 6.11 -1.07
C ILE A 257 1.53 4.83 -0.42
N LEU A 258 2.35 3.77 -0.51
CA LEU A 258 2.14 2.52 0.19
C LEU A 258 2.70 2.60 1.61
N ALA A 259 1.89 2.30 2.58
CA ALA A 259 2.26 1.93 3.93
C ALA A 259 1.61 0.59 4.29
N HIS A 260 1.86 0.06 5.48
CA HIS A 260 1.25 -1.17 5.95
C HIS A 260 0.81 -1.01 7.40
N PHE A 261 -0.26 -1.69 7.79
CA PHE A 261 -0.67 -1.86 9.18
C PHE A 261 0.31 -2.81 9.87
N ARG A 262 1.37 -2.27 10.47
CA ARG A 262 2.45 -3.04 11.11
C ARG A 262 2.75 -2.54 12.51
N GLY A 263 3.01 -3.50 13.41
CA GLY A 263 3.38 -3.23 14.80
C GLY A 263 4.89 -3.17 15.03
N PRO A 264 5.31 -2.95 16.31
CA PRO A 264 6.71 -2.80 16.67
C PRO A 264 7.61 -3.98 16.30
N SER A 265 7.08 -5.20 16.21
CA SER A 265 7.83 -6.40 15.80
C SER A 265 8.35 -6.29 14.36
N GLU A 266 7.57 -5.72 13.46
CA GLU A 266 7.91 -5.55 12.04
C GLU A 266 8.59 -4.20 11.77
N LEU A 267 8.31 -3.20 12.60
CA LEU A 267 8.86 -1.84 12.48
C LEU A 267 10.14 -1.63 13.33
N LYS A 268 10.85 -2.71 13.70
CA LYS A 268 12.10 -2.66 14.47
C LYS A 268 11.97 -1.82 15.75
N GLY A 269 10.85 -1.99 16.47
CA GLY A 269 10.53 -1.28 17.71
C GLY A 269 9.79 0.05 17.54
N ALA A 270 9.65 0.59 16.33
CA ALA A 270 8.79 1.73 16.08
C ALA A 270 7.31 1.33 16.08
N THR A 271 6.43 2.24 16.47
CA THR A 271 4.98 2.03 16.37
C THR A 271 4.44 2.48 15.02
N GLU A 272 3.25 2.00 14.67
CA GLU A 272 2.50 2.46 13.49
C GLU A 272 2.28 3.98 13.51
N ILE A 273 2.00 4.54 14.68
CA ILE A 273 1.86 5.98 14.90
C ILE A 273 3.16 6.72 14.55
N GLN A 274 4.30 6.25 15.06
CA GLN A 274 5.59 6.87 14.79
C GLN A 274 5.95 6.82 13.30
N MET A 275 5.68 5.69 12.63
CA MET A 275 5.86 5.55 11.18
C MET A 275 4.96 6.55 10.43
N THR A 276 3.68 6.60 10.79
CA THR A 276 2.71 7.50 10.15
C THR A 276 3.04 8.96 10.40
N THR A 277 3.46 9.35 11.62
CA THR A 277 3.92 10.71 11.91
C THR A 277 5.08 11.10 10.97
N ARG A 278 6.09 10.25 10.83
CA ARG A 278 7.22 10.49 9.92
C ARG A 278 6.79 10.61 8.46
N MET A 279 5.84 9.78 8.03
CA MET A 279 5.25 9.86 6.69
C MET A 279 4.58 11.22 6.46
N LEU A 280 3.75 11.68 7.40
CA LEU A 280 3.07 12.98 7.32
C LEU A 280 4.07 14.14 7.33
N GLN A 281 5.10 14.10 8.19
CA GLN A 281 6.18 15.10 8.19
C GLN A 281 6.86 15.18 6.82
N ARG A 282 7.20 14.05 6.20
CA ARG A 282 7.83 14.01 4.86
C ARG A 282 6.93 14.56 3.75
N ILE A 283 5.61 14.38 3.87
CA ILE A 283 4.63 14.97 2.95
C ILE A 283 4.60 16.49 3.12
N GLN A 284 4.56 16.98 4.37
CA GLN A 284 4.56 18.40 4.70
C GLN A 284 5.86 19.11 4.26
N GLU A 285 7.02 18.52 4.55
CA GLU A 285 8.34 19.03 4.15
C GLU A 285 8.45 19.28 2.64
N GLN A 286 7.79 18.46 1.82
CA GLN A 286 7.79 18.58 0.37
C GLN A 286 6.64 19.44 -0.18
N GLY A 287 5.79 19.98 0.72
CA GLY A 287 4.71 20.90 0.38
C GLY A 287 3.52 20.23 -0.31
N TYR A 288 3.26 18.94 -0.01
CA TYR A 288 2.14 18.20 -0.58
C TYR A 288 0.90 18.22 0.32
N ARG A 289 -0.26 18.17 -0.31
CA ARG A 289 -1.58 17.96 0.30
C ARG A 289 -1.97 16.49 0.17
N ILE A 290 -2.82 16.02 1.08
CA ILE A 290 -3.36 14.66 1.03
C ILE A 290 -4.75 14.69 0.37
N GLY A 291 -4.95 13.91 -0.68
CA GLY A 291 -6.24 13.71 -1.33
C GLY A 291 -6.91 12.42 -0.87
N ARG A 292 -8.25 12.37 -0.94
CA ARG A 292 -9.00 11.13 -0.83
C ARG A 292 -8.97 10.43 -2.19
N LEU A 293 -8.33 9.27 -2.25
CA LEU A 293 -8.03 8.57 -3.50
C LEU A 293 -9.28 8.29 -4.35
N GLU A 294 -10.38 7.87 -3.72
CA GLU A 294 -11.64 7.50 -4.38
C GLU A 294 -12.34 8.70 -5.05
N ASP A 295 -12.00 9.91 -4.67
CA ASP A 295 -12.51 11.10 -5.33
C ASP A 295 -11.86 11.35 -6.70
N TYR A 296 -10.70 10.73 -6.94
CA TYR A 296 -9.90 10.85 -8.17
C TYR A 296 -10.02 9.65 -9.12
N LEU A 297 -10.72 8.58 -8.71
CA LEU A 297 -10.93 7.34 -9.47
C LEU A 297 -12.36 7.09 -9.93
#